data_e47bbe3a1d9cd8e1a720932e68f8f530
#
_entry.id   e47bbe3a1d9cd8e1a720932e68f8f530
#
_cell.length_a   1.000
_cell.length_b   1.000
_cell.length_c   1.000
_cell.angle_alpha   90.00
_cell.angle_beta   90.00
_cell.angle_gamma   90.00
#
_symmetry.space_group_name_H-M   'P 1'
#
loop_
_entity.id
_entity.type
_entity.pdbx_description
1 polymer ?
#
loop_
_entity_poly.entity_id
_entity_poly.type
_entity_poly.pdbx_seq_one_letter_code
_entity_poly.pdbx_strand_id
1 'polypeptide(L)'
;MEKNRRSFGLKMLVMPTVILLLVSFYPLFNSIYLSVTNTNILKKGQTVRFTGAANFIKLFSDRTMGPSLVYSLEYAFICVAASYVLGLFLAVLLNQKIKGRALFRGLILIPWAIPTVVATANWLWILNDQSGIVNVILQRLHLTDGPILFFADQRMARITCIVVGTWKSYPFMCMSLLAGLQGVPEDVYESARMDGATGIKTFFYITLPMIRNVSMVVVTLMFIWGFNNFDIIYLLTQGGPLEATFTLPIYTYNTAFYRGQMGYASAISMMTLVILLCSLHENAEGKG
;
A
#
# COMPACT_ATOMS: atom_id res chain seq x y z
N MET A 1 9.00 43.36 22.64
CA MET A 1 7.76 42.73 22.15
C MET A 1 8.03 41.44 21.33
N GLU A 2 9.10 41.39 20.55
CA GLU A 2 9.44 40.22 19.69
C GLU A 2 9.77 38.92 20.44
N LYS A 3 10.49 39.05 21.58
CA LYS A 3 10.85 37.88 22.43
C LYS A 3 9.63 37.21 23.05
N ASN A 4 8.58 37.97 23.37
CA ASN A 4 7.31 37.38 23.87
C ASN A 4 6.50 36.70 22.77
N ARG A 5 6.53 37.16 21.52
CA ARG A 5 5.88 36.55 20.38
C ARG A 5 6.53 35.21 20.01
N ARG A 6 7.87 35.13 20.00
CA ARG A 6 8.61 33.87 19.78
C ARG A 6 8.35 32.87 20.89
N SER A 7 8.35 33.29 22.15
CA SER A 7 8.04 32.41 23.28
C SER A 7 6.61 31.90 23.26
N PHE A 8 5.64 32.72 22.83
CA PHE A 8 4.25 32.32 22.68
C PHE A 8 4.07 31.33 21.51
N GLY A 9 4.68 31.55 20.36
CA GLY A 9 4.68 30.64 19.23
C GLY A 9 5.30 29.27 19.57
N LEU A 10 6.45 29.26 20.26
CA LEU A 10 7.08 28.03 20.74
C LEU A 10 6.18 27.25 21.71
N LYS A 11 5.55 27.93 22.69
CA LYS A 11 4.64 27.30 23.63
C LYS A 11 3.40 26.73 22.95
N MET A 12 2.88 27.36 21.89
CA MET A 12 1.78 26.83 21.09
C MET A 12 2.16 25.58 20.30
N LEU A 13 3.42 25.45 19.87
CA LEU A 13 3.89 24.27 19.14
C LEU A 13 4.29 23.11 20.05
N VAL A 14 4.78 23.39 21.27
CA VAL A 14 5.24 22.35 22.22
C VAL A 14 4.10 21.39 22.59
N MET A 15 2.93 21.90 22.95
CA MET A 15 1.82 21.05 23.39
C MET A 15 1.33 20.07 22.31
N PRO A 16 1.02 20.49 21.07
CA PRO A 16 0.67 19.56 19.98
C PRO A 16 1.79 18.57 19.66
N THR A 17 3.05 19.04 19.67
CA THR A 17 4.21 18.17 19.39
C THR A 17 4.36 17.09 20.46
N VAL A 18 4.25 17.43 21.73
CA VAL A 18 4.32 16.46 22.84
C VAL A 18 3.17 15.44 22.76
N ILE A 19 1.95 15.92 22.47
CA ILE A 19 0.79 15.02 22.30
C ILE A 19 1.03 14.07 21.12
N LEU A 20 1.47 14.57 19.97
CA LEU A 20 1.79 13.75 18.79
C LEU A 20 2.87 12.72 19.09
N LEU A 21 3.94 13.12 19.79
CA LEU A 21 5.01 12.21 20.19
C LEU A 21 4.47 11.11 21.13
N LEU A 22 3.70 11.46 22.15
CA LEU A 22 3.13 10.50 23.08
C LEU A 22 2.19 9.52 22.37
N VAL A 23 1.27 10.02 21.53
CA VAL A 23 0.31 9.18 20.81
C VAL A 23 1.01 8.25 19.80
N SER A 24 2.09 8.70 19.17
CA SER A 24 2.82 7.90 18.16
C SER A 24 3.81 6.93 18.80
N PHE A 25 4.56 7.35 19.80
CA PHE A 25 5.63 6.53 20.39
C PHE A 25 5.14 5.57 21.47
N TYR A 26 4.07 5.91 22.20
CA TYR A 26 3.55 5.01 23.23
C TYR A 26 3.14 3.63 22.66
N PRO A 27 2.34 3.52 21.57
CA PRO A 27 2.02 2.23 20.98
C PRO A 27 3.24 1.49 20.46
N LEU A 28 4.24 2.21 19.92
CA LEU A 28 5.48 1.61 19.44
C LEU A 28 6.28 0.98 20.59
N PHE A 29 6.52 1.72 21.67
CA PHE A 29 7.21 1.19 22.86
C PHE A 29 6.46 0.05 23.50
N ASN A 30 5.12 0.15 23.58
CA ASN A 30 4.29 -0.93 24.09
C ASN A 30 4.39 -2.18 23.22
N SER A 31 4.43 -2.04 21.90
CA SER A 31 4.62 -3.16 20.97
C SER A 31 6.02 -3.79 21.13
N ILE A 32 7.06 -3.00 21.32
CA ILE A 32 8.42 -3.50 21.64
C ILE A 32 8.38 -4.30 22.95
N TYR A 33 7.77 -3.75 24.00
CA TYR A 33 7.64 -4.45 25.27
C TYR A 33 6.87 -5.77 25.14
N LEU A 34 5.71 -5.74 24.50
CA LEU A 34 4.90 -6.95 24.28
C LEU A 34 5.65 -8.01 23.47
N SER A 35 6.45 -7.62 22.48
CA SER A 35 7.16 -8.55 21.61
C SER A 35 8.11 -9.49 22.35
N VAL A 36 8.59 -9.09 23.52
CA VAL A 36 9.47 -9.88 24.38
C VAL A 36 8.74 -10.53 25.56
N THR A 37 7.42 -10.61 25.52
CA THR A 37 6.58 -11.21 26.57
C THR A 37 5.71 -12.34 26.02
N ASN A 38 5.17 -13.17 26.95
CA ASN A 38 4.22 -14.24 26.62
C ASN A 38 2.76 -13.77 26.64
N THR A 39 2.49 -12.47 26.51
CA THR A 39 1.15 -11.89 26.67
C THR A 39 0.12 -12.53 25.74
N ASN A 40 -0.94 -13.08 26.34
CA ASN A 40 -2.08 -13.65 25.64
C ASN A 40 -3.38 -13.17 26.28
N ILE A 41 -4.22 -12.47 25.49
CA ILE A 41 -5.46 -11.84 25.99
C ILE A 41 -6.61 -12.83 26.21
N LEU A 42 -6.55 -14.03 25.62
CA LEU A 42 -7.58 -15.06 25.79
C LEU A 42 -7.32 -15.94 27.02
N LYS A 43 -6.10 -15.94 27.55
CA LYS A 43 -5.74 -16.72 28.73
C LYS A 43 -5.96 -15.90 30.00
N LYS A 44 -7.18 -15.97 30.55
CA LYS A 44 -7.51 -15.30 31.84
C LYS A 44 -6.62 -15.80 32.96
N GLY A 45 -6.05 -14.87 33.76
CA GLY A 45 -5.18 -15.21 34.89
C GLY A 45 -3.75 -15.58 34.54
N GLN A 46 -3.34 -15.49 33.28
CA GLN A 46 -1.95 -15.72 32.91
C GLN A 46 -1.06 -14.60 33.45
N THR A 47 -0.01 -14.98 34.18
CA THR A 47 1.04 -14.03 34.56
C THR A 47 1.85 -13.66 33.33
N VAL A 48 1.93 -12.36 33.04
CA VAL A 48 2.81 -11.86 31.98
C VAL A 48 4.26 -12.07 32.44
N ARG A 49 5.03 -12.78 31.63
CA ARG A 49 6.45 -13.07 31.87
C ARG A 49 7.29 -12.56 30.71
N PHE A 50 8.47 -12.09 31.04
CA PHE A 50 9.46 -11.75 30.04
C PHE A 50 10.01 -13.05 29.39
N THR A 51 9.96 -13.15 28.07
CA THR A 51 10.39 -14.32 27.29
C THR A 51 11.63 -14.04 26.45
N GLY A 52 12.16 -12.83 26.51
CA GLY A 52 13.31 -12.43 25.69
C GLY A 52 13.06 -12.62 24.19
N ALA A 53 13.97 -13.26 23.50
CA ALA A 53 13.91 -13.47 22.05
C ALA A 53 13.01 -14.64 21.60
N ALA A 54 12.31 -15.33 22.51
CA ALA A 54 11.58 -16.56 22.19
C ALA A 54 10.51 -16.35 21.08
N ASN A 55 9.79 -15.22 21.08
CA ASN A 55 8.83 -14.91 20.05
C ASN A 55 9.50 -14.69 18.68
N PHE A 56 10.66 -14.07 18.65
CA PHE A 56 11.44 -13.86 17.42
C PHE A 56 12.02 -15.17 16.88
N ILE A 57 12.54 -16.05 17.74
CA ILE A 57 13.00 -17.38 17.35
C ILE A 57 11.85 -18.19 16.74
N LYS A 58 10.67 -18.10 17.35
CA LYS A 58 9.47 -18.75 16.83
C LYS A 58 9.10 -18.32 15.42
N LEU A 59 9.35 -17.05 15.03
CA LEU A 59 9.06 -16.56 13.67
C LEU A 59 9.76 -17.38 12.58
N PHE A 60 11.00 -17.81 12.83
CA PHE A 60 11.79 -18.59 11.84
C PHE A 60 11.31 -20.03 11.68
N SER A 61 10.56 -20.57 12.65
CA SER A 61 9.97 -21.92 12.58
C SER A 61 8.49 -21.91 12.24
N ASP A 62 7.89 -20.75 12.08
CA ASP A 62 6.47 -20.59 11.81
C ASP A 62 6.17 -20.77 10.32
N ARG A 63 5.34 -21.79 10.01
CA ARG A 63 4.97 -22.14 8.65
C ARG A 63 4.14 -21.07 7.93
N THR A 64 3.45 -20.20 8.66
CA THR A 64 2.61 -19.13 8.10
C THR A 64 3.42 -17.87 7.81
N MET A 65 4.53 -17.65 8.54
CA MET A 65 5.32 -16.42 8.42
C MET A 65 5.93 -16.23 7.02
N GLY A 66 6.60 -17.26 6.49
CA GLY A 66 7.23 -17.21 5.17
C GLY A 66 6.26 -16.90 4.03
N PRO A 67 5.19 -17.70 3.86
CA PRO A 67 4.16 -17.43 2.85
C PRO A 67 3.50 -16.05 2.98
N SER A 68 3.24 -15.59 4.22
CA SER A 68 2.66 -14.25 4.46
C SER A 68 3.61 -13.12 4.06
N LEU A 69 4.91 -13.27 4.32
CA LEU A 69 5.91 -12.32 3.87
C LEU A 69 6.00 -12.27 2.35
N VAL A 70 6.07 -13.45 1.70
CA VAL A 70 6.14 -13.54 0.23
C VAL A 70 4.92 -12.89 -0.41
N TYR A 71 3.72 -13.19 0.08
CA TYR A 71 2.52 -12.57 -0.48
C TYR A 71 2.43 -11.07 -0.18
N SER A 72 2.91 -10.59 0.98
CA SER A 72 3.01 -9.14 1.25
C SER A 72 3.89 -8.42 0.24
N LEU A 73 5.05 -9.00 -0.10
CA LEU A 73 5.96 -8.46 -1.10
C LEU A 73 5.36 -8.53 -2.50
N GLU A 74 4.78 -9.68 -2.88
CA GLU A 74 4.10 -9.88 -4.16
C GLU A 74 2.98 -8.85 -4.36
N TYR A 75 2.09 -8.72 -3.40
CA TYR A 75 0.99 -7.76 -3.43
C TYR A 75 1.49 -6.33 -3.57
N ALA A 76 2.41 -5.90 -2.69
CA ALA A 76 2.94 -4.55 -2.71
C ALA A 76 3.63 -4.24 -4.05
N PHE A 77 4.53 -5.14 -4.50
CA PHE A 77 5.29 -4.93 -5.74
C PHE A 77 4.39 -4.87 -6.97
N ILE A 78 3.46 -5.83 -7.13
CA ILE A 78 2.60 -5.90 -8.32
C ILE A 78 1.61 -4.73 -8.33
N CYS A 79 1.00 -4.39 -7.18
CA CYS A 79 0.10 -3.22 -7.10
C CYS A 79 0.83 -1.92 -7.45
N VAL A 80 2.06 -1.73 -6.96
CA VAL A 80 2.86 -0.53 -7.25
C VAL A 80 3.26 -0.50 -8.72
N ALA A 81 3.77 -1.60 -9.28
CA ALA A 81 4.18 -1.69 -10.67
C ALA A 81 3.00 -1.42 -11.62
N ALA A 82 1.87 -2.08 -11.39
CA ALA A 82 0.66 -1.89 -12.19
C ALA A 82 0.10 -0.46 -12.05
N SER A 83 0.07 0.08 -10.82
CA SER A 83 -0.35 1.47 -10.59
C SER A 83 0.59 2.48 -11.23
N TYR A 84 1.91 2.20 -11.25
CA TYR A 84 2.89 3.06 -11.91
C TYR A 84 2.68 3.09 -13.42
N VAL A 85 2.53 1.93 -14.06
CA VAL A 85 2.30 1.84 -15.50
C VAL A 85 1.01 2.55 -15.90
N LEU A 86 -0.11 2.22 -15.23
CA LEU A 86 -1.40 2.86 -15.49
C LEU A 86 -1.39 4.34 -15.17
N GLY A 87 -0.83 4.71 -14.01
CA GLY A 87 -0.75 6.08 -13.55
C GLY A 87 0.12 6.95 -14.45
N LEU A 88 1.28 6.45 -14.89
CA LEU A 88 2.16 7.16 -15.81
C LEU A 88 1.52 7.35 -17.19
N PHE A 89 0.90 6.31 -17.74
CA PHE A 89 0.16 6.39 -18.99
C PHE A 89 -0.92 7.48 -18.94
N LEU A 90 -1.76 7.46 -17.92
CA LEU A 90 -2.82 8.45 -17.73
C LEU A 90 -2.25 9.86 -17.44
N ALA A 91 -1.16 9.96 -16.68
CA ALA A 91 -0.51 11.24 -16.39
C ALA A 91 0.05 11.89 -17.68
N VAL A 92 0.70 11.11 -18.56
CA VAL A 92 1.19 11.59 -19.84
C VAL A 92 0.05 12.06 -20.74
N LEU A 93 -1.07 11.32 -20.80
CA LEU A 93 -2.27 11.75 -21.54
C LEU A 93 -2.84 13.06 -20.97
N LEU A 94 -3.00 13.14 -19.65
CA LEU A 94 -3.51 14.34 -18.97
C LEU A 94 -2.53 15.51 -18.99
N ASN A 95 -1.27 15.30 -19.29
CA ASN A 95 -0.30 16.39 -19.44
C ASN A 95 -0.44 17.11 -20.80
N GLN A 96 -1.11 16.51 -21.77
CA GLN A 96 -1.38 17.14 -23.06
C GLN A 96 -2.46 18.22 -22.94
N LYS A 97 -2.51 19.15 -23.90
CA LYS A 97 -3.51 20.24 -23.98
C LYS A 97 -4.87 19.70 -24.51
N ILE A 98 -5.56 18.85 -23.72
CA ILE A 98 -6.85 18.26 -24.10
C ILE A 98 -8.02 19.05 -23.52
N LYS A 99 -9.12 19.16 -24.30
CA LYS A 99 -10.38 19.77 -23.84
C LYS A 99 -11.01 18.89 -22.74
N GLY A 100 -11.53 19.49 -21.67
CA GLY A 100 -12.18 18.74 -20.58
C GLY A 100 -11.21 18.09 -19.58
N ARG A 101 -9.94 18.46 -19.56
CA ARG A 101 -8.90 17.92 -18.65
C ARG A 101 -9.31 17.89 -17.18
N ALA A 102 -10.03 18.92 -16.70
CA ALA A 102 -10.51 18.96 -15.32
C ALA A 102 -11.51 17.85 -15.02
N LEU A 103 -12.42 17.55 -15.95
CA LEU A 103 -13.38 16.45 -15.81
C LEU A 103 -12.68 15.11 -15.76
N PHE A 104 -11.72 14.83 -16.66
CA PHE A 104 -10.95 13.58 -16.64
C PHE A 104 -10.16 13.39 -15.35
N ARG A 105 -9.53 14.45 -14.81
CA ARG A 105 -8.88 14.41 -13.49
C ARG A 105 -9.85 14.04 -12.39
N GLY A 106 -11.06 14.63 -12.39
CA GLY A 106 -12.10 14.29 -11.42
C GLY A 106 -12.53 12.82 -11.52
N LEU A 107 -12.78 12.31 -12.73
CA LEU A 107 -13.17 10.91 -12.95
C LEU A 107 -12.08 9.92 -12.52
N ILE A 108 -10.83 10.21 -12.82
CA ILE A 108 -9.68 9.37 -12.41
C ILE A 108 -9.56 9.32 -10.88
N LEU A 109 -9.91 10.38 -10.17
CA LEU A 109 -9.82 10.42 -8.71
C LEU A 109 -10.95 9.66 -8.00
N ILE A 110 -12.03 9.29 -8.68
CA ILE A 110 -13.18 8.60 -8.06
C ILE A 110 -12.78 7.35 -7.28
N PRO A 111 -11.97 6.41 -7.83
CA PRO A 111 -11.58 5.21 -7.07
C PRO A 111 -10.87 5.52 -5.76
N TRP A 112 -10.03 6.54 -5.76
CA TRP A 112 -9.28 6.95 -4.57
C TRP A 112 -10.16 7.68 -3.54
N ALA A 113 -11.14 8.45 -4.00
CA ALA A 113 -12.04 9.22 -3.15
C ALA A 113 -13.10 8.37 -2.43
N ILE A 114 -13.51 7.23 -3.02
CA ILE A 114 -14.51 6.35 -2.42
C ILE A 114 -13.93 5.71 -1.13
N PRO A 115 -14.67 5.71 0.01
CA PRO A 115 -14.24 4.99 1.20
C PRO A 115 -13.93 3.52 0.92
N THR A 116 -12.83 2.98 1.49
CA THR A 116 -12.37 1.62 1.17
C THR A 116 -13.44 0.56 1.45
N VAL A 117 -14.19 0.68 2.55
CA VAL A 117 -15.28 -0.25 2.89
C VAL A 117 -16.35 -0.28 1.80
N VAL A 118 -16.74 0.87 1.26
CA VAL A 118 -17.74 0.96 0.18
C VAL A 118 -17.18 0.39 -1.11
N ALA A 119 -15.94 0.72 -1.45
CA ALA A 119 -15.28 0.19 -2.64
C ALA A 119 -15.19 -1.34 -2.61
N THR A 120 -14.73 -1.92 -1.51
CA THR A 120 -14.59 -3.37 -1.36
C THR A 120 -15.94 -4.09 -1.34
N ALA A 121 -16.97 -3.53 -0.70
CA ALA A 121 -18.32 -4.08 -0.73
C ALA A 121 -18.88 -4.14 -2.16
N ASN A 122 -18.67 -3.09 -2.96
CA ASN A 122 -19.05 -3.10 -4.38
C ASN A 122 -18.30 -4.15 -5.18
N TRP A 123 -16.97 -4.30 -4.95
CA TRP A 123 -16.18 -5.31 -5.63
C TRP A 123 -16.58 -6.74 -5.25
N LEU A 124 -16.90 -7.00 -3.96
CA LEU A 124 -17.47 -8.28 -3.52
C LEU A 124 -18.76 -8.62 -4.24
N TRP A 125 -19.60 -7.64 -4.50
CA TRP A 125 -20.86 -7.85 -5.20
C TRP A 125 -20.66 -8.04 -6.70
N ILE A 126 -19.85 -7.21 -7.33
CA ILE A 126 -19.53 -7.26 -8.77
C ILE A 126 -18.83 -8.58 -9.14
N LEU A 127 -17.91 -9.07 -8.30
CA LEU A 127 -17.12 -10.26 -8.49
C LEU A 127 -17.66 -11.48 -7.72
N ASN A 128 -18.93 -11.46 -7.24
CA ASN A 128 -19.47 -12.59 -6.53
C ASN A 128 -19.35 -13.86 -7.38
N ASP A 129 -18.87 -14.96 -6.77
CA ASP A 129 -18.54 -16.19 -7.48
C ASP A 129 -19.76 -16.84 -8.15
N GLN A 130 -20.98 -16.64 -7.60
CA GLN A 130 -22.21 -17.25 -8.11
C GLN A 130 -23.07 -16.29 -8.94
N SER A 131 -23.26 -15.06 -8.47
CA SER A 131 -24.24 -14.09 -9.01
C SER A 131 -23.62 -12.77 -9.47
N GLY A 132 -22.28 -12.65 -9.43
CA GLY A 132 -21.59 -11.43 -9.80
C GLY A 132 -21.78 -11.05 -11.28
N ILE A 133 -21.98 -9.76 -11.53
CA ILE A 133 -22.24 -9.27 -12.90
C ILE A 133 -21.10 -9.63 -13.87
N VAL A 134 -19.86 -9.69 -13.40
CA VAL A 134 -18.70 -10.08 -14.22
C VAL A 134 -18.85 -11.51 -14.72
N ASN A 135 -19.19 -12.47 -13.86
CA ASN A 135 -19.45 -13.86 -14.26
C ASN A 135 -20.63 -13.97 -15.24
N VAL A 136 -21.69 -13.25 -14.99
CA VAL A 136 -22.86 -13.22 -15.90
C VAL A 136 -22.48 -12.71 -17.30
N ILE A 137 -21.66 -11.66 -17.39
CA ILE A 137 -21.20 -11.10 -18.67
C ILE A 137 -20.27 -12.09 -19.38
N LEU A 138 -19.28 -12.66 -18.67
CA LEU A 138 -18.31 -13.59 -19.27
C LEU A 138 -18.97 -14.84 -19.83
N GLN A 139 -19.94 -15.42 -19.10
CA GLN A 139 -20.70 -16.58 -19.57
C GLN A 139 -21.61 -16.24 -20.76
N ARG A 140 -22.29 -15.09 -20.76
CA ARG A 140 -23.11 -14.64 -21.90
C ARG A 140 -22.29 -14.40 -23.16
N LEU A 141 -21.05 -13.96 -23.01
CA LEU A 141 -20.11 -13.77 -24.12
C LEU A 141 -19.40 -15.07 -24.52
N HIS A 142 -19.73 -16.20 -23.89
CA HIS A 142 -19.09 -17.51 -24.10
C HIS A 142 -17.56 -17.47 -23.92
N LEU A 143 -17.06 -16.59 -23.01
CA LEU A 143 -15.65 -16.49 -22.69
C LEU A 143 -15.23 -17.47 -21.59
N THR A 144 -16.20 -18.04 -20.86
CA THR A 144 -15.96 -19.04 -19.81
C THR A 144 -17.09 -20.08 -19.86
N ASP A 145 -16.75 -21.37 -19.63
CA ASP A 145 -17.71 -22.46 -19.57
C ASP A 145 -18.44 -22.55 -18.22
N GLY A 146 -17.95 -21.83 -17.20
CA GLY A 146 -18.50 -21.79 -15.86
C GLY A 146 -18.10 -20.52 -15.11
N PRO A 147 -18.62 -20.32 -13.88
CA PRO A 147 -18.30 -19.15 -13.10
C PRO A 147 -16.83 -19.18 -12.65
N ILE A 148 -16.16 -18.02 -12.73
CA ILE A 148 -14.83 -17.83 -12.15
C ILE A 148 -15.00 -17.65 -10.64
N LEU A 149 -14.26 -18.43 -9.86
CA LEU A 149 -14.28 -18.37 -8.40
C LEU A 149 -13.28 -17.30 -7.91
N PHE A 150 -13.69 -16.03 -7.98
CA PHE A 150 -12.83 -14.89 -7.64
C PHE A 150 -12.35 -14.87 -6.19
N PHE A 151 -13.14 -15.45 -5.28
CA PHE A 151 -12.84 -15.45 -3.85
C PHE A 151 -12.68 -16.86 -3.27
N ALA A 152 -13.21 -17.90 -3.92
CA ALA A 152 -13.12 -19.28 -3.43
C ALA A 152 -11.89 -20.01 -3.94
N ASP A 153 -11.28 -19.60 -5.05
CA ASP A 153 -10.01 -20.14 -5.55
C ASP A 153 -8.82 -19.33 -4.99
N GLN A 154 -7.78 -20.03 -4.52
CA GLN A 154 -6.62 -19.38 -3.87
C GLN A 154 -5.86 -18.42 -4.79
N ARG A 155 -5.66 -18.82 -6.05
CA ARG A 155 -4.93 -18.02 -7.04
C ARG A 155 -5.75 -16.81 -7.47
N MET A 156 -7.03 -17.04 -7.74
CA MET A 156 -7.93 -15.96 -8.14
C MET A 156 -8.15 -14.95 -7.03
N ALA A 157 -8.24 -15.38 -5.77
CA ALA A 157 -8.36 -14.48 -4.63
C ALA A 157 -7.14 -13.54 -4.50
N ARG A 158 -5.91 -14.05 -4.71
CA ARG A 158 -4.70 -13.22 -4.77
C ARG A 158 -4.77 -12.19 -5.89
N ILE A 159 -5.10 -12.65 -7.11
CA ILE A 159 -5.23 -11.78 -8.29
C ILE A 159 -6.30 -10.72 -8.06
N THR A 160 -7.46 -11.11 -7.53
CA THR A 160 -8.57 -10.19 -7.23
C THR A 160 -8.15 -9.10 -6.24
N CYS A 161 -7.47 -9.47 -5.15
CA CYS A 161 -6.94 -8.49 -4.20
C CYS A 161 -5.98 -7.50 -4.87
N ILE A 162 -5.08 -7.98 -5.74
CA ILE A 162 -4.11 -7.16 -6.47
C ILE A 162 -4.83 -6.22 -7.46
N VAL A 163 -5.83 -6.71 -8.19
CA VAL A 163 -6.61 -5.90 -9.14
C VAL A 163 -7.37 -4.78 -8.42
N VAL A 164 -8.05 -5.11 -7.33
CA VAL A 164 -8.79 -4.12 -6.53
C VAL A 164 -7.84 -3.12 -5.87
N GLY A 165 -6.71 -3.61 -5.34
CA GLY A 165 -5.66 -2.77 -4.76
C GLY A 165 -5.05 -1.79 -5.78
N THR A 166 -4.75 -2.27 -6.98
CA THR A 166 -4.27 -1.45 -8.10
C THR A 166 -5.31 -0.40 -8.50
N TRP A 167 -6.58 -0.82 -8.68
CA TRP A 167 -7.68 0.09 -9.02
C TRP A 167 -7.88 1.20 -7.98
N LYS A 168 -7.68 0.89 -6.71
CA LYS A 168 -7.77 1.87 -5.63
C LYS A 168 -6.58 2.84 -5.60
N SER A 169 -5.42 2.39 -6.05
CA SER A 169 -4.13 3.06 -5.84
C SER A 169 -3.65 3.89 -7.05
N TYR A 170 -3.99 3.46 -8.30
CA TYR A 170 -3.48 4.14 -9.51
C TYR A 170 -3.84 5.62 -9.60
N PRO A 171 -4.98 6.14 -9.04
CA PRO A 171 -5.27 7.56 -9.16
C PRO A 171 -4.27 8.45 -8.43
N PHE A 172 -3.86 8.04 -7.23
CA PHE A 172 -2.83 8.76 -6.47
C PHE A 172 -1.49 8.76 -7.22
N MET A 173 -1.09 7.61 -7.77
CA MET A 173 0.10 7.49 -8.62
C MET A 173 0.01 8.41 -9.83
N CYS A 174 -1.12 8.39 -10.54
CA CYS A 174 -1.37 9.24 -11.72
C CYS A 174 -1.23 10.74 -11.40
N MET A 175 -1.86 11.20 -10.33
CA MET A 175 -1.85 12.62 -9.96
C MET A 175 -0.47 13.07 -9.50
N SER A 176 0.25 12.23 -8.77
CA SER A 176 1.62 12.52 -8.32
C SER A 176 2.59 12.61 -9.50
N LEU A 177 2.52 11.66 -10.43
CA LEU A 177 3.34 11.69 -11.64
C LEU A 177 2.96 12.86 -12.56
N LEU A 178 1.67 13.18 -12.67
CA LEU A 178 1.21 14.36 -13.42
C LEU A 178 1.78 15.66 -12.85
N ALA A 179 1.82 15.80 -11.52
CA ALA A 179 2.45 16.95 -10.88
C ALA A 179 3.95 17.02 -11.21
N GLY A 180 4.64 15.87 -11.21
CA GLY A 180 6.03 15.79 -11.65
C GLY A 180 6.23 16.21 -13.11
N LEU A 181 5.37 15.74 -14.01
CA LEU A 181 5.41 16.10 -15.44
C LEU A 181 5.19 17.59 -15.66
N GLN A 182 4.31 18.22 -14.87
CA GLN A 182 4.03 19.66 -14.95
C GLN A 182 5.17 20.52 -14.42
N GLY A 183 6.07 19.95 -13.63
CA GLY A 183 7.28 20.62 -13.15
C GLY A 183 8.43 20.65 -14.17
N VAL A 184 8.33 19.92 -15.30
CA VAL A 184 9.36 19.92 -16.35
C VAL A 184 9.20 21.18 -17.21
N PRO A 185 10.24 22.03 -17.35
CA PRO A 185 10.19 23.24 -18.17
C PRO A 185 9.86 22.93 -19.66
N GLU A 186 9.06 23.80 -20.30
CA GLU A 186 8.62 23.57 -21.71
C GLU A 186 9.78 23.74 -22.70
N ASP A 187 10.77 24.59 -22.39
CA ASP A 187 11.99 24.80 -23.18
C ASP A 187 12.84 23.53 -23.36
N VAL A 188 12.83 22.62 -22.39
CA VAL A 188 13.48 21.30 -22.50
C VAL A 188 12.84 20.47 -23.62
N TYR A 189 11.52 20.51 -23.74
CA TYR A 189 10.80 19.82 -24.81
C TYR A 189 10.96 20.50 -26.16
N GLU A 190 11.08 21.83 -26.19
CA GLU A 190 11.34 22.60 -27.43
C GLU A 190 12.73 22.32 -27.97
N SER A 191 13.75 22.34 -27.13
CA SER A 191 15.12 21.98 -27.51
C SER A 191 15.20 20.56 -28.07
N ALA A 192 14.53 19.59 -27.39
CA ALA A 192 14.49 18.21 -27.86
C ALA A 192 13.85 18.08 -29.26
N ARG A 193 12.81 18.87 -29.55
CA ARG A 193 12.19 18.89 -30.88
C ARG A 193 13.12 19.46 -31.93
N MET A 194 13.90 20.50 -31.61
CA MET A 194 14.92 21.07 -32.51
C MET A 194 16.01 20.05 -32.83
N ASP A 195 16.38 19.20 -31.85
CA ASP A 195 17.33 18.08 -32.04
C ASP A 195 16.72 16.86 -32.76
N GLY A 196 15.46 16.94 -33.21
CA GLY A 196 14.78 15.90 -33.97
C GLY A 196 14.27 14.72 -33.10
N ALA A 197 14.13 14.89 -31.79
CA ALA A 197 13.59 13.86 -30.93
C ALA A 197 12.08 13.63 -31.21
N THR A 198 11.72 12.37 -31.54
CA THR A 198 10.31 11.96 -31.70
C THR A 198 9.65 11.76 -30.34
N GLY A 199 8.32 11.70 -30.31
CA GLY A 199 7.55 11.55 -29.06
C GLY A 199 8.00 10.37 -28.17
N ILE A 200 8.32 9.21 -28.77
CA ILE A 200 8.81 8.03 -28.02
C ILE A 200 10.24 8.29 -27.48
N LYS A 201 11.13 8.86 -28.27
CA LYS A 201 12.48 9.22 -27.81
C LYS A 201 12.43 10.28 -26.71
N THR A 202 11.62 11.31 -26.90
CA THR A 202 11.40 12.34 -25.88
C THR A 202 10.89 11.72 -24.56
N PHE A 203 9.97 10.76 -24.63
CA PHE A 203 9.46 10.09 -23.44
C PHE A 203 10.55 9.36 -22.65
N PHE A 204 11.32 8.47 -23.30
CA PHE A 204 12.30 7.64 -22.59
C PHE A 204 13.58 8.39 -22.21
N TYR A 205 14.05 9.33 -23.04
CA TYR A 205 15.34 10.00 -22.81
C TYR A 205 15.22 11.34 -22.09
N ILE A 206 14.03 11.94 -22.04
CA ILE A 206 13.82 13.25 -21.41
C ILE A 206 12.75 13.16 -20.30
N THR A 207 11.52 12.81 -20.67
CA THR A 207 10.39 12.85 -19.74
C THR A 207 10.63 11.94 -18.54
N LEU A 208 10.93 10.68 -18.78
CA LEU A 208 11.10 9.68 -17.72
C LEU A 208 12.29 9.99 -16.79
N PRO A 209 13.49 10.37 -17.31
CA PRO A 209 14.58 10.82 -16.46
C PRO A 209 14.26 12.09 -15.65
N MET A 210 13.58 13.08 -16.23
CA MET A 210 13.23 14.32 -15.53
C MET A 210 12.29 14.12 -14.36
N ILE A 211 11.36 13.17 -14.43
CA ILE A 211 10.45 12.84 -13.33
C ILE A 211 10.99 11.75 -12.40
N ARG A 212 12.23 11.27 -12.59
CA ARG A 212 12.81 10.16 -11.81
C ARG A 212 12.70 10.38 -10.31
N ASN A 213 13.03 11.58 -9.83
CA ASN A 213 13.00 11.88 -8.39
C ASN A 213 11.58 11.79 -7.81
N VAL A 214 10.59 12.34 -8.52
CA VAL A 214 9.18 12.24 -8.13
C VAL A 214 8.72 10.78 -8.18
N SER A 215 9.07 10.06 -9.25
CA SER A 215 8.75 8.64 -9.40
C SER A 215 9.29 7.80 -8.24
N MET A 216 10.56 7.98 -7.86
CA MET A 216 11.17 7.24 -6.76
C MET A 216 10.45 7.50 -5.43
N VAL A 217 10.15 8.77 -5.12
CA VAL A 217 9.45 9.12 -3.88
C VAL A 217 8.06 8.48 -3.84
N VAL A 218 7.30 8.59 -4.93
CA VAL A 218 5.91 8.08 -4.98
C VAL A 218 5.89 6.55 -4.97
N VAL A 219 6.78 5.89 -5.71
CA VAL A 219 6.91 4.43 -5.73
C VAL A 219 7.26 3.91 -4.33
N THR A 220 8.23 4.53 -3.65
CA THR A 220 8.61 4.14 -2.29
C THR A 220 7.45 4.31 -1.31
N LEU A 221 6.74 5.45 -1.35
CA LEU A 221 5.58 5.70 -0.50
C LEU A 221 4.47 4.67 -0.75
N MET A 222 4.15 4.42 -2.01
CA MET A 222 3.13 3.46 -2.42
C MET A 222 3.50 2.03 -2.04
N PHE A 223 4.79 1.68 -2.09
CA PHE A 223 5.29 0.37 -1.65
C PHE A 223 5.06 0.18 -0.13
N ILE A 224 5.40 1.19 0.68
CA ILE A 224 5.14 1.15 2.13
C ILE A 224 3.65 0.98 2.41
N TRP A 225 2.79 1.73 1.73
CA TRP A 225 1.33 1.61 1.90
C TRP A 225 0.80 0.27 1.42
N GLY A 226 1.27 -0.24 0.29
CA GLY A 226 0.90 -1.54 -0.25
C GLY A 226 1.31 -2.69 0.66
N PHE A 227 2.55 -2.66 1.17
CA PHE A 227 3.07 -3.67 2.09
C PHE A 227 2.30 -3.72 3.42
N ASN A 228 1.86 -2.57 3.92
CA ASN A 228 1.04 -2.45 5.12
C ASN A 228 -0.48 -2.50 4.84
N ASN A 229 -0.90 -2.84 3.62
CA ASN A 229 -2.32 -2.85 3.30
C ASN A 229 -3.05 -3.97 4.07
N PHE A 230 -3.94 -3.54 4.95
CA PHE A 230 -4.81 -4.41 5.73
C PHE A 230 -6.24 -4.37 5.19
N ASP A 231 -6.77 -3.15 4.99
CA ASP A 231 -8.19 -2.91 4.80
C ASP A 231 -8.76 -3.63 3.56
N ILE A 232 -8.11 -3.47 2.40
CA ILE A 232 -8.61 -4.04 1.14
C ILE A 232 -8.64 -5.57 1.23
N ILE A 233 -7.54 -6.19 1.69
CA ILE A 233 -7.41 -7.64 1.73
C ILE A 233 -8.33 -8.23 2.79
N TYR A 234 -8.40 -7.60 3.98
CA TYR A 234 -9.27 -8.06 5.05
C TYR A 234 -10.75 -7.97 4.68
N LEU A 235 -11.17 -6.86 4.08
CA LEU A 235 -12.55 -6.67 3.67
C LEU A 235 -12.98 -7.55 2.48
N LEU A 236 -12.05 -7.93 1.59
CA LEU A 236 -12.36 -8.81 0.45
C LEU A 236 -12.36 -10.30 0.83
N THR A 237 -11.35 -10.75 1.58
CA THR A 237 -11.07 -12.18 1.75
C THR A 237 -10.85 -12.61 3.19
N GLN A 238 -10.63 -11.67 4.13
CA GLN A 238 -10.21 -11.93 5.50
C GLN A 238 -8.93 -12.79 5.60
N GLY A 239 -8.14 -12.80 4.51
CA GLY A 239 -6.95 -13.63 4.40
C GLY A 239 -7.17 -15.00 3.73
N GLY A 240 -8.42 -15.37 3.42
CA GLY A 240 -8.79 -16.63 2.76
C GLY A 240 -8.60 -16.63 1.24
N PRO A 241 -8.95 -17.76 0.60
CA PRO A 241 -9.18 -19.06 1.17
C PRO A 241 -7.88 -19.74 1.65
N LEU A 242 -7.95 -20.55 2.69
CA LEU A 242 -6.81 -21.35 3.20
C LEU A 242 -5.53 -20.52 3.43
N GLU A 243 -5.65 -19.34 4.01
CA GLU A 243 -4.55 -18.37 4.26
C GLU A 243 -3.85 -17.85 2.98
N ALA A 244 -4.44 -18.07 1.80
CA ALA A 244 -3.81 -17.71 0.51
C ALA A 244 -3.54 -16.22 0.35
N THR A 245 -4.35 -15.38 0.98
CA THR A 245 -4.19 -13.92 0.95
C THR A 245 -3.70 -13.34 2.29
N PHE A 246 -3.06 -14.17 3.14
CA PHE A 246 -2.42 -13.67 4.35
C PHE A 246 -1.21 -12.82 3.98
N THR A 247 -1.33 -11.52 4.27
CA THR A 247 -0.20 -10.61 4.35
C THR A 247 0.28 -10.51 5.80
N LEU A 248 1.45 -9.93 6.04
CA LEU A 248 1.95 -9.73 7.41
C LEU A 248 0.98 -8.95 8.30
N PRO A 249 0.33 -7.85 7.85
CA PRO A 249 -0.72 -7.18 8.63
C PRO A 249 -1.90 -8.08 8.97
N ILE A 250 -2.39 -8.89 8.02
CA ILE A 250 -3.49 -9.84 8.25
C ILE A 250 -3.07 -10.93 9.23
N TYR A 251 -1.88 -11.48 9.07
CA TYR A 251 -1.34 -12.49 9.96
C TYR A 251 -1.14 -11.95 11.38
N THR A 252 -0.60 -10.73 11.51
CA THR A 252 -0.48 -10.03 12.79
C THR A 252 -1.84 -9.87 13.48
N TYR A 253 -2.83 -9.38 12.76
CA TYR A 253 -4.19 -9.19 13.26
C TYR A 253 -4.82 -10.49 13.74
N ASN A 254 -4.75 -11.55 12.92
CA ASN A 254 -5.26 -12.87 13.28
C ASN A 254 -4.57 -13.42 14.53
N THR A 255 -3.25 -13.27 14.61
CA THR A 255 -2.46 -13.73 15.76
C THR A 255 -2.80 -12.96 17.04
N ALA A 256 -2.97 -11.65 16.93
CA ALA A 256 -3.32 -10.79 18.07
C ALA A 256 -4.73 -11.04 18.59
N PHE A 257 -5.72 -10.97 17.69
CA PHE A 257 -7.13 -10.87 18.10
C PHE A 257 -7.87 -12.20 18.05
N TYR A 258 -7.64 -13.05 17.05
CA TYR A 258 -8.31 -14.35 16.98
C TYR A 258 -7.60 -15.42 17.82
N ARG A 259 -6.25 -15.43 17.83
CA ARG A 259 -5.46 -16.37 18.64
C ARG A 259 -5.09 -15.80 20.01
N GLY A 260 -5.32 -14.50 20.24
CA GLY A 260 -5.03 -13.80 21.50
C GLY A 260 -3.53 -13.63 21.82
N GLN A 261 -2.63 -14.03 20.95
CA GLN A 261 -1.18 -14.08 21.17
C GLN A 261 -0.55 -12.70 20.91
N MET A 262 -0.85 -11.71 21.78
CA MET A 262 -0.39 -10.32 21.62
C MET A 262 1.14 -10.21 21.59
N GLY A 263 1.84 -10.96 22.46
CA GLY A 263 3.30 -10.95 22.47
C GLY A 263 3.91 -11.41 21.14
N TYR A 264 3.38 -12.50 20.58
CA TYR A 264 3.85 -13.02 19.30
C TYR A 264 3.47 -12.12 18.12
N ALA A 265 2.23 -11.58 18.12
CA ALA A 265 1.78 -10.61 17.11
C ALA A 265 2.65 -9.35 17.10
N SER A 266 3.03 -8.86 18.28
CA SER A 266 3.96 -7.73 18.40
C SER A 266 5.34 -8.05 17.83
N ALA A 267 5.84 -9.29 17.98
CA ALA A 267 7.10 -9.70 17.35
C ALA A 267 7.00 -9.72 15.81
N ILE A 268 5.84 -10.17 15.24
CA ILE A 268 5.58 -10.09 13.80
C ILE A 268 5.61 -8.62 13.33
N SER A 269 4.93 -7.72 14.07
CA SER A 269 4.92 -6.28 13.75
C SER A 269 6.32 -5.66 13.80
N MET A 270 7.15 -6.02 14.78
CA MET A 270 8.54 -5.55 14.86
C MET A 270 9.38 -6.05 13.69
N MET A 271 9.22 -7.31 13.29
CA MET A 271 9.90 -7.84 12.10
C MET A 271 9.43 -7.10 10.83
N THR A 272 8.15 -6.83 10.69
CA THR A 272 7.59 -6.02 9.59
C THR A 272 8.22 -4.64 9.53
N LEU A 273 8.37 -3.98 10.67
CA LEU A 273 9.04 -2.66 10.76
C LEU A 273 10.50 -2.74 10.32
N VAL A 274 11.25 -3.75 10.77
CA VAL A 274 12.66 -3.94 10.38
C VAL A 274 12.78 -4.16 8.87
N ILE A 275 11.93 -5.00 8.27
CA ILE A 275 11.93 -5.26 6.82
C ILE A 275 11.70 -3.94 6.05
N LEU A 276 10.74 -3.13 6.46
CA LEU A 276 10.46 -1.83 5.82
C LEU A 276 11.62 -0.84 5.98
N LEU A 277 12.24 -0.77 7.15
CA LEU A 277 13.40 0.11 7.36
C LEU A 277 14.60 -0.31 6.50
N CYS A 278 14.88 -1.61 6.38
CA CYS A 278 15.94 -2.11 5.51
C CYS A 278 15.66 -1.76 4.04
N SER A 279 14.43 -1.95 3.56
CA SER A 279 14.07 -1.60 2.18
C SER A 279 14.17 -0.11 1.88
N LEU A 280 13.94 0.75 2.87
CA LEU A 280 14.12 2.20 2.75
C LEU A 280 15.59 2.62 2.72
N HIS A 281 16.42 1.96 3.51
CA HIS A 281 17.85 2.26 3.60
C HIS A 281 18.57 1.97 2.27
N GLU A 282 18.33 0.81 1.68
CA GLU A 282 18.87 0.46 0.36
C GLU A 282 18.48 1.46 -0.74
N ASN A 283 17.21 1.93 -0.73
CA ASN A 283 16.75 2.94 -1.67
C ASN A 283 17.38 4.33 -1.44
N ALA A 284 17.86 4.63 -0.23
CA ALA A 284 18.52 5.89 0.07
C ALA A 284 20.00 5.88 -0.35
N GLU A 285 20.70 4.76 -0.21
CA GLU A 285 22.12 4.59 -0.58
C GLU A 285 22.32 4.46 -2.11
N GLY A 286 21.36 3.91 -2.85
CA GLY A 286 21.42 3.84 -4.31
C GLY A 286 21.35 5.19 -5.04
N LYS A 287 21.46 6.31 -4.30
CA LYS A 287 21.47 7.70 -4.81
C LYS A 287 22.86 8.33 -4.85
N GLY A 288 23.94 7.60 -4.53
CA GLY A 288 25.33 8.04 -4.60
C GLY A 288 25.93 7.89 -6.00
#